data_af8f251e47c65caf2ad1d9736b89913c
#
_entry.id   af8f251e47c65caf2ad1d9736b89913c
#
_cell.length_a   1.000
_cell.length_b   1.000
_cell.length_c   1.000
_cell.angle_alpha   90.00
_cell.angle_beta   90.00
_cell.angle_gamma   90.00
#
_symmetry.space_group_name_H-M   'P 1'
#
loop_
_entity.id
_entity.type
_entity.pdbx_description
1 polymer ?
#
loop_
_entity_poly.entity_id
_entity_poly.type
_entity_poly.pdbx_seq_one_letter_code
_entity_poly.pdbx_strand_id
1 'polypeptide(L)'
;MKKIKKNNSAIVKLTITTANDELSKKIEPYVNPSSVRFDAVKELNDSGIFCGILLTPMLPFLTDNKDEIRAIVEKAHKANAKFIYCMYGVTMRSGQREFFYEHLRDISPKLVLKYQKTYGLNYVCTIQNKDSCEKLLREECARYGILTDMKEIIKAYKRSESYIQIKFF
;
A
#
# COMPACT_ATOMS: atom_id res chain seq x y z
N MET A 1 9.32 -16.82 -10.14
CA MET A 1 9.83 -15.44 -10.15
C MET A 1 11.33 -15.32 -10.43
N LYS A 2 12.24 -16.07 -9.79
CA LYS A 2 13.70 -16.02 -10.09
C LYS A 2 14.04 -16.24 -11.58
N LYS A 3 13.32 -17.13 -12.29
CA LYS A 3 13.50 -17.33 -13.75
C LYS A 3 13.07 -16.12 -14.58
N ILE A 4 12.00 -15.44 -14.19
CA ILE A 4 11.51 -14.23 -14.89
C ILE A 4 12.52 -13.08 -14.74
N LYS A 5 13.08 -12.88 -13.54
CA LYS A 5 14.06 -11.84 -13.28
C LYS A 5 15.36 -12.02 -14.10
N LYS A 6 15.74 -13.25 -14.45
CA LYS A 6 16.95 -13.51 -15.20
C LYS A 6 16.90 -12.91 -16.62
N ASN A 7 15.70 -12.74 -17.17
CA ASN A 7 15.48 -12.30 -18.55
C ASN A 7 14.68 -11.00 -18.65
N ASN A 8 14.08 -10.51 -17.56
CA ASN A 8 13.23 -9.31 -17.56
C ASN A 8 13.28 -8.56 -16.23
N SER A 9 13.10 -7.25 -16.26
CA SER A 9 12.89 -6.46 -15.06
C SER A 9 11.54 -6.84 -14.43
N ALA A 10 11.55 -7.23 -13.17
CA ALA A 10 10.33 -7.62 -12.42
C ALA A 10 10.15 -6.76 -11.19
N ILE A 11 8.91 -6.33 -10.96
CA ILE A 11 8.47 -5.65 -9.76
C ILE A 11 7.37 -6.46 -9.08
N VAL A 12 7.46 -6.64 -7.78
CA VAL A 12 6.41 -7.24 -6.96
C VAL A 12 5.82 -6.19 -6.03
N LYS A 13 4.51 -6.20 -5.93
CA LYS A 13 3.73 -5.28 -5.09
C LYS A 13 2.82 -6.10 -4.20
N LEU A 14 2.95 -5.96 -2.89
CA LEU A 14 2.04 -6.57 -1.93
C LEU A 14 1.18 -5.49 -1.29
N THR A 15 -0.13 -5.70 -1.29
CA THR A 15 -1.05 -4.80 -0.59
C THR A 15 -0.94 -5.01 0.91
N ILE A 16 -0.72 -3.93 1.66
CA ILE A 16 -0.76 -3.91 3.13
C ILE A 16 -1.49 -2.64 3.53
N THR A 17 -2.65 -2.79 4.14
CA THR A 17 -3.57 -1.68 4.47
C THR A 17 -3.38 -1.15 5.88
N THR A 18 -2.78 -1.93 6.77
CA THR A 18 -2.49 -1.58 8.16
C THR A 18 -1.26 -2.32 8.67
N ALA A 19 -0.58 -1.77 9.66
CA ALA A 19 0.50 -2.45 10.38
C ALA A 19 -0.02 -3.40 11.46
N ASN A 20 -1.28 -3.32 11.82
CA ASN A 20 -1.91 -4.07 12.91
C ASN A 20 -2.60 -5.33 12.37
N ASP A 21 -2.16 -6.52 12.83
CA ASP A 21 -2.70 -7.80 12.38
C ASP A 21 -4.16 -8.03 12.78
N GLU A 22 -4.57 -7.57 13.96
CA GLU A 22 -5.96 -7.72 14.40
C GLU A 22 -6.91 -6.86 13.56
N LEU A 23 -6.47 -5.64 13.21
CA LEU A 23 -7.22 -4.80 12.30
C LEU A 23 -7.20 -5.37 10.88
N SER A 24 -6.05 -5.89 10.42
CA SER A 24 -5.90 -6.54 9.12
C SER A 24 -6.90 -7.68 8.93
N LYS A 25 -7.02 -8.57 9.92
CA LYS A 25 -7.97 -9.69 9.89
C LYS A 25 -9.44 -9.23 9.83
N LYS A 26 -9.76 -8.09 10.44
CA LYS A 26 -11.11 -7.52 10.40
C LYS A 26 -11.44 -6.86 9.06
N ILE A 27 -10.46 -6.20 8.44
CA ILE A 27 -10.66 -5.48 7.16
C ILE A 27 -10.56 -6.45 5.98
N GLU A 28 -9.68 -7.44 6.09
CA GLU A 28 -9.34 -8.38 5.00
C GLU A 28 -9.35 -9.84 5.55
N PRO A 29 -10.53 -10.37 5.93
CA PRO A 29 -10.61 -11.63 6.69
C PRO A 29 -10.14 -12.87 5.91
N TYR A 30 -10.09 -12.80 4.59
CA TYR A 30 -9.75 -13.95 3.72
C TYR A 30 -8.32 -13.95 3.19
N VAL A 31 -7.46 -13.09 3.72
CA VAL A 31 -6.05 -12.99 3.32
C VAL A 31 -5.13 -13.07 4.53
N ASN A 32 -3.86 -13.37 4.28
CA ASN A 32 -2.86 -13.43 5.34
C ASN A 32 -2.75 -12.09 6.08
N PRO A 33 -2.55 -12.09 7.40
CA PRO A 33 -2.36 -10.88 8.18
C PRO A 33 -1.13 -10.08 7.71
N SER A 34 -1.07 -8.83 8.11
CA SER A 34 -0.03 -7.89 7.65
C SER A 34 1.38 -8.36 7.96
N SER A 35 1.63 -8.96 9.13
CA SER A 35 2.95 -9.51 9.50
C SER A 35 3.45 -10.52 8.47
N VAL A 36 2.64 -11.48 8.09
CA VAL A 36 2.99 -12.51 7.09
C VAL A 36 3.27 -11.87 5.72
N ARG A 37 2.53 -10.82 5.37
CA ARG A 37 2.78 -10.07 4.12
C ARG A 37 4.09 -9.28 4.18
N PHE A 38 4.46 -8.71 5.32
CA PHE A 38 5.78 -8.07 5.51
C PHE A 38 6.92 -9.09 5.40
N ASP A 39 6.75 -10.29 5.98
CA ASP A 39 7.72 -11.37 5.85
C ASP A 39 7.91 -11.79 4.39
N ALA A 40 6.83 -11.88 3.63
CA ALA A 40 6.90 -12.15 2.19
C ALA A 40 7.62 -11.02 1.41
N VAL A 41 7.41 -9.74 1.77
CA VAL A 41 8.16 -8.60 1.21
C VAL A 41 9.66 -8.78 1.48
N LYS A 42 10.01 -9.14 2.71
CA LYS A 42 11.39 -9.37 3.12
C LYS A 42 12.04 -10.51 2.32
N GLU A 43 11.40 -11.66 2.27
CA GLU A 43 11.91 -12.83 1.54
C GLU A 43 12.15 -12.54 0.06
N LEU A 44 11.22 -11.80 -0.58
CA LEU A 44 11.35 -11.41 -1.98
C LEU A 44 12.55 -10.47 -2.20
N ASN A 45 12.72 -9.46 -1.34
CA ASN A 45 13.83 -8.51 -1.44
C ASN A 45 15.18 -9.18 -1.14
N ASP A 46 15.25 -10.05 -0.12
CA ASP A 46 16.45 -10.84 0.20
C ASP A 46 16.82 -11.81 -0.95
N SER A 47 15.82 -12.26 -1.72
CA SER A 47 16.04 -13.04 -2.96
C SER A 47 16.40 -12.14 -4.15
N GLY A 48 16.61 -10.84 -3.94
CA GLY A 48 16.99 -9.86 -4.97
C GLY A 48 15.84 -9.46 -5.90
N ILE A 49 14.57 -9.75 -5.61
CA ILE A 49 13.42 -9.30 -6.37
C ILE A 49 13.04 -7.90 -5.87
N PHE A 50 12.83 -6.94 -6.80
CA PHE A 50 12.41 -5.58 -6.43
C PHE A 50 10.97 -5.61 -5.93
N CYS A 51 10.80 -5.58 -4.61
CA CYS A 51 9.51 -5.71 -3.96
C CYS A 51 9.21 -4.51 -3.06
N GLY A 52 7.96 -4.07 -3.04
CA GLY A 52 7.47 -3.02 -2.17
C GLY A 52 5.99 -3.16 -1.83
N ILE A 53 5.45 -2.15 -1.19
CA ILE A 53 4.13 -2.16 -0.59
C ILE A 53 3.18 -1.26 -1.37
N LEU A 54 1.95 -1.74 -1.57
CA LEU A 54 0.80 -0.91 -1.91
C LEU A 54 0.01 -0.65 -0.62
N LEU A 55 0.10 0.57 -0.10
CA LEU A 55 -0.75 1.09 0.97
C LEU A 55 -2.07 1.57 0.34
N THR A 56 -2.87 0.63 -0.14
CA THR A 56 -4.08 0.88 -0.91
C THR A 56 -5.18 -0.10 -0.53
N PRO A 57 -6.28 0.42 0.02
CA PRO A 57 -6.57 1.81 0.37
C PRO A 57 -6.01 2.23 1.74
N MET A 58 -5.69 3.51 1.92
CA MET A 58 -5.65 4.10 3.27
C MET A 58 -7.09 4.44 3.65
N LEU A 59 -7.61 3.75 4.67
CA LEU A 59 -9.03 3.85 5.05
C LEU A 59 -9.28 5.09 5.91
N PRO A 60 -10.18 6.01 5.48
CA PRO A 60 -10.56 7.15 6.27
C PRO A 60 -10.99 6.78 7.69
N PHE A 61 -10.55 7.54 8.69
CA PHE A 61 -10.88 7.39 10.12
C PHE A 61 -10.42 6.09 10.77
N LEU A 62 -9.76 5.20 10.02
CA LEU A 62 -9.34 3.89 10.50
C LEU A 62 -7.82 3.73 10.44
N THR A 63 -7.22 3.96 9.26
CA THR A 63 -5.77 3.80 9.06
C THR A 63 -5.07 5.10 8.65
N ASP A 64 -5.79 6.24 8.63
CA ASP A 64 -5.32 7.56 8.22
C ASP A 64 -4.75 8.40 9.39
N ASN A 65 -4.05 7.74 10.30
CA ASN A 65 -3.44 8.42 11.45
C ASN A 65 -1.91 8.30 11.44
N LYS A 66 -1.24 9.19 12.18
CA LYS A 66 0.22 9.32 12.18
C LYS A 66 0.94 8.09 12.70
N ASP A 67 0.38 7.43 13.71
CA ASP A 67 1.02 6.28 14.34
C ASP A 67 0.97 5.06 13.41
N GLU A 68 -0.13 4.89 12.69
CA GLU A 68 -0.29 3.85 11.68
C GLU A 68 0.70 4.05 10.52
N ILE A 69 0.84 5.29 10.02
CA ILE A 69 1.80 5.61 8.95
C ILE A 69 3.22 5.27 9.39
N ARG A 70 3.64 5.68 10.59
CA ARG A 70 4.97 5.38 11.13
C ARG A 70 5.19 3.88 11.31
N ALA A 71 4.20 3.17 11.87
CA ALA A 71 4.28 1.74 12.07
C ALA A 71 4.43 0.96 10.74
N ILE A 72 3.70 1.38 9.69
CA ILE A 72 3.83 0.79 8.35
C ILE A 72 5.24 1.05 7.79
N VAL A 73 5.73 2.28 7.86
CA VAL A 73 7.07 2.62 7.33
C VAL A 73 8.17 1.88 8.09
N GLU A 74 8.09 1.79 9.42
CA GLU A 74 9.04 1.05 10.22
C GLU A 74 9.07 -0.45 9.87
N LYS A 75 7.90 -1.08 9.74
CA LYS A 75 7.79 -2.48 9.31
C LYS A 75 8.27 -2.69 7.87
N ALA A 76 7.97 -1.76 6.98
CA ALA A 76 8.46 -1.76 5.61
C ALA A 76 9.99 -1.68 5.54
N HIS A 77 10.61 -0.83 6.36
CA HIS A 77 12.05 -0.75 6.50
C HIS A 77 12.65 -2.08 6.99
N LYS A 78 12.11 -2.66 8.06
CA LYS A 78 12.54 -3.98 8.58
C LYS A 78 12.39 -5.11 7.55
N ALA A 79 11.39 -5.00 6.67
CA ALA A 79 11.17 -5.91 5.54
C ALA A 79 12.03 -5.58 4.29
N ASN A 80 12.92 -4.59 4.37
CA ASN A 80 13.76 -4.15 3.25
C ASN A 80 12.95 -3.73 2.00
N ALA A 81 11.70 -3.24 2.21
CA ALA A 81 10.81 -2.80 1.14
C ALA A 81 11.44 -1.67 0.33
N LYS A 82 11.37 -1.75 -0.99
CA LYS A 82 12.00 -0.79 -1.89
C LYS A 82 11.14 0.46 -2.13
N PHE A 83 9.84 0.33 -1.95
CA PHE A 83 8.91 1.44 -2.12
C PHE A 83 7.63 1.21 -1.31
N ILE A 84 6.93 2.31 -1.02
CA ILE A 84 5.54 2.35 -0.57
C ILE A 84 4.78 3.27 -1.51
N TYR A 85 3.79 2.73 -2.23
CA TYR A 85 2.84 3.52 -3.02
C TYR A 85 1.51 3.58 -2.32
N CYS A 86 1.00 4.79 -2.05
CA CYS A 86 -0.21 5.00 -1.28
C CYS A 86 -1.36 5.56 -2.12
N MET A 87 -2.58 5.07 -1.85
CA MET A 87 -3.82 5.70 -2.27
C MET A 87 -4.55 6.23 -1.03
N TYR A 88 -4.65 7.55 -0.93
CA TYR A 88 -5.18 8.27 0.24
C TYR A 88 -6.69 8.31 0.25
N GLY A 89 -7.32 7.15 0.41
CA GLY A 89 -8.75 6.98 0.42
C GLY A 89 -9.20 5.68 -0.23
N VAL A 90 -10.51 5.48 -0.31
CA VAL A 90 -11.15 4.28 -0.86
C VAL A 90 -12.20 4.67 -1.89
N THR A 91 -12.39 3.83 -2.90
CA THR A 91 -13.49 3.97 -3.87
C THR A 91 -14.64 3.05 -3.48
N MET A 92 -15.87 3.57 -3.56
CA MET A 92 -17.08 2.88 -3.14
C MET A 92 -18.13 2.87 -4.27
N ARG A 93 -18.17 1.78 -5.00
CA ARG A 93 -19.23 1.53 -5.98
C ARG A 93 -20.53 1.12 -5.29
N SER A 94 -21.66 1.23 -5.99
CA SER A 94 -22.91 0.60 -5.55
C SER A 94 -22.70 -0.90 -5.34
N GLY A 95 -23.29 -1.47 -4.30
CA GLY A 95 -23.04 -2.84 -3.84
C GLY A 95 -21.77 -2.99 -2.98
N GLN A 96 -20.65 -2.41 -3.37
CA GLN A 96 -19.43 -2.42 -2.56
C GLN A 96 -19.55 -1.54 -1.31
N ARG A 97 -20.29 -0.44 -1.39
CA ARG A 97 -20.54 0.48 -0.28
C ARG A 97 -21.33 -0.21 0.83
N GLU A 98 -22.41 -0.87 0.46
CA GLU A 98 -23.28 -1.58 1.37
C GLU A 98 -22.51 -2.70 2.07
N PHE A 99 -21.76 -3.50 1.33
CA PHE A 99 -20.88 -4.55 1.84
C PHE A 99 -19.82 -3.97 2.80
N PHE A 100 -19.16 -2.86 2.41
CA PHE A 100 -18.17 -2.20 3.25
C PHE A 100 -18.78 -1.69 4.56
N TYR A 101 -19.96 -1.07 4.52
CA TYR A 101 -20.62 -0.56 5.72
C TYR A 101 -21.11 -1.67 6.64
N GLU A 102 -21.51 -2.82 6.10
CA GLU A 102 -21.87 -4.00 6.87
C GLU A 102 -20.68 -4.47 7.72
N HIS A 103 -19.52 -4.68 7.09
CA HIS A 103 -18.29 -5.11 7.78
C HIS A 103 -17.69 -4.02 8.67
N LEU A 104 -17.81 -2.76 8.28
CA LEU A 104 -17.36 -1.64 9.11
C LEU A 104 -18.18 -1.54 10.42
N ARG A 105 -19.44 -1.97 10.40
CA ARG A 105 -20.30 -2.01 11.59
C ARG A 105 -19.77 -2.96 12.65
N ASP A 106 -19.16 -4.09 12.25
CA ASP A 106 -18.54 -5.05 13.15
C ASP A 106 -17.27 -4.48 13.81
N ILE A 107 -16.61 -3.54 13.15
CA ILE A 107 -15.46 -2.82 13.73
C ILE A 107 -15.96 -1.73 14.66
N SER A 108 -16.86 -0.86 14.19
CA SER A 108 -17.48 0.21 14.97
C SER A 108 -18.71 0.80 14.26
N PRO A 109 -19.92 0.68 14.84
CA PRO A 109 -21.11 1.30 14.29
C PRO A 109 -21.00 2.83 14.10
N LYS A 110 -20.23 3.49 14.97
CA LYS A 110 -20.00 4.95 14.90
C LYS A 110 -19.23 5.35 13.64
N LEU A 111 -18.37 4.48 13.12
CA LEU A 111 -17.63 4.74 11.89
C LEU A 111 -18.55 4.75 10.68
N VAL A 112 -19.56 3.86 10.62
CA VAL A 112 -20.54 3.85 9.53
C VAL A 112 -21.26 5.19 9.42
N LEU A 113 -21.76 5.70 10.57
CA LEU A 113 -22.41 7.02 10.61
C LEU A 113 -21.46 8.13 10.18
N LYS A 114 -20.20 8.06 10.61
CA LYS A 114 -19.18 9.04 10.22
C LYS A 114 -18.89 9.03 8.73
N TYR A 115 -18.77 7.84 8.13
CA TYR A 115 -18.62 7.68 6.67
C TYR A 115 -19.82 8.23 5.91
N GLN A 116 -21.04 7.87 6.32
CA GLN A 116 -22.27 8.34 5.70
C GLN A 116 -22.41 9.86 5.75
N LYS A 117 -22.11 10.46 6.92
CA LYS A 117 -22.14 11.91 7.09
C LYS A 117 -21.08 12.63 6.24
N THR A 118 -19.89 12.05 6.11
CA THR A 118 -18.75 12.72 5.45
C THR A 118 -18.80 12.53 3.93
N TYR A 119 -19.15 11.35 3.45
CA TYR A 119 -19.02 11.00 2.04
C TYR A 119 -20.36 10.79 1.33
N GLY A 120 -21.44 10.51 2.05
CA GLY A 120 -22.74 10.28 1.46
C GLY A 120 -22.68 9.19 0.37
N LEU A 121 -23.01 9.57 -0.87
CA LEU A 121 -22.97 8.70 -2.05
C LEU A 121 -21.72 8.90 -2.92
N ASN A 122 -20.74 9.64 -2.47
CA ASN A 122 -19.52 9.90 -3.24
C ASN A 122 -18.78 8.60 -3.59
N TYR A 123 -18.40 8.48 -4.85
CA TYR A 123 -17.62 7.33 -5.33
C TYR A 123 -16.22 7.29 -4.70
N VAL A 124 -15.55 8.44 -4.59
CA VAL A 124 -14.21 8.55 -3.98
C VAL A 124 -14.34 9.09 -2.57
N CYS A 125 -13.86 8.35 -1.59
CA CYS A 125 -13.81 8.71 -0.19
C CYS A 125 -12.36 8.98 0.21
N THR A 126 -11.88 10.20 -0.07
CA THR A 126 -10.52 10.62 0.27
C THR A 126 -10.40 10.89 1.77
N ILE A 127 -9.27 10.54 2.38
CA ILE A 127 -9.00 10.89 3.78
C ILE A 127 -8.99 12.42 3.96
N GLN A 128 -9.43 12.89 5.12
CA GLN A 128 -9.61 14.34 5.34
C GLN A 128 -8.28 15.09 5.44
N ASN A 129 -7.26 14.46 6.03
CA ASN A 129 -5.93 15.06 6.23
C ASN A 129 -4.91 14.58 5.20
N LYS A 130 -5.31 14.47 3.93
CA LYS A 130 -4.49 13.89 2.86
C LYS A 130 -3.09 14.51 2.79
N ASP A 131 -2.99 15.83 2.69
CA ASP A 131 -1.71 16.52 2.51
C ASP A 131 -0.76 16.29 3.69
N SER A 132 -1.30 16.29 4.91
CA SER A 132 -0.52 16.01 6.12
C SER A 132 -0.04 14.56 6.17
N CYS A 133 -0.90 13.59 5.81
CA CYS A 133 -0.55 12.18 5.76
C CYS A 133 0.45 11.88 4.64
N GLU A 134 0.27 12.49 3.48
CA GLU A 134 1.19 12.36 2.35
C GLU A 134 2.57 12.92 2.67
N LYS A 135 2.63 14.11 3.26
CA LYS A 135 3.89 14.71 3.72
C LYS A 135 4.58 13.82 4.74
N LEU A 136 3.86 13.36 5.77
CA LEU A 136 4.42 12.49 6.80
C LEU A 136 4.95 11.18 6.18
N LEU A 137 4.18 10.53 5.31
CA LEU A 137 4.62 9.28 4.67
C LEU A 137 5.91 9.48 3.89
N ARG A 138 6.02 10.58 3.11
CA ARG A 138 7.22 10.91 2.35
C ARG A 138 8.42 11.16 3.25
N GLU A 139 8.26 11.93 4.33
CA GLU A 139 9.31 12.24 5.30
C GLU A 139 9.81 10.98 6.00
N GLU A 140 8.91 10.13 6.50
CA GLU A 140 9.28 8.88 7.15
C GLU A 140 9.93 7.89 6.17
N CYS A 141 9.42 7.75 4.96
CA CYS A 141 10.03 6.91 3.93
C CYS A 141 11.42 7.39 3.52
N ALA A 142 11.63 8.70 3.39
CA ALA A 142 12.91 9.30 3.01
C ALA A 142 14.02 8.97 4.02
N ARG A 143 13.70 8.88 5.32
CA ARG A 143 14.67 8.49 6.38
C ARG A 143 15.29 7.12 6.14
N TYR A 144 14.58 6.23 5.48
CA TYR A 144 14.98 4.84 5.22
C TYR A 144 15.30 4.57 3.75
N GLY A 145 15.28 5.59 2.90
CA GLY A 145 15.52 5.44 1.46
C GLY A 145 14.43 4.65 0.73
N ILE A 146 13.21 4.61 1.27
CA ILE A 146 12.04 3.95 0.67
C ILE A 146 11.41 4.91 -0.35
N LEU A 147 11.25 4.46 -1.60
CA LEU A 147 10.67 5.29 -2.67
C LEU A 147 9.15 5.43 -2.49
N THR A 148 8.62 6.63 -2.80
CA THR A 148 7.17 6.89 -2.75
C THR A 148 6.63 7.44 -4.08
N ASP A 149 7.49 7.99 -4.93
CA ASP A 149 7.11 8.51 -6.24
C ASP A 149 7.10 7.40 -7.30
N MET A 150 6.00 7.33 -8.08
CA MET A 150 5.84 6.28 -9.09
C MET A 150 6.90 6.35 -10.20
N LYS A 151 7.35 7.56 -10.59
CA LYS A 151 8.37 7.70 -11.63
C LYS A 151 9.72 7.18 -11.15
N GLU A 152 10.07 7.46 -9.88
CA GLU A 152 11.29 6.95 -9.26
C GLU A 152 11.24 5.44 -9.09
N ILE A 153 10.10 4.89 -8.65
CA ILE A 153 9.88 3.44 -8.55
C ILE A 153 10.08 2.78 -9.91
N ILE A 154 9.46 3.32 -10.98
CA ILE A 154 9.60 2.80 -12.33
C ILE A 154 11.05 2.84 -12.79
N LYS A 155 11.75 3.96 -12.57
CA LYS A 155 13.17 4.11 -12.90
C LYS A 155 14.04 3.11 -12.14
N ALA A 156 13.73 2.84 -10.87
CA ALA A 156 14.52 1.97 -10.03
C ALA A 156 14.43 0.49 -10.43
N TYR A 157 13.24 -0.04 -10.77
CA TYR A 157 13.12 -1.45 -11.15
C TYR A 157 13.48 -1.73 -12.61
N LYS A 158 13.38 -0.73 -13.49
CA LYS A 158 13.79 -0.82 -14.91
C LYS A 158 15.30 -0.60 -15.09
N ARG A 159 16.09 -0.50 -14.02
CA ARG A 159 17.52 -0.26 -14.11
C ARG A 159 18.19 -1.28 -15.02
N SER A 160 18.82 -0.72 -16.07
CA SER A 160 19.84 -1.36 -16.92
C SER A 160 19.37 -2.45 -17.87
N GLU A 161 18.36 -2.22 -18.64
CA GLU A 161 18.39 -2.75 -19.98
C GLU A 161 18.75 -1.58 -20.91
N SER A 162 20.04 -1.42 -21.20
CA SER A 162 20.46 -0.77 -22.43
C SER A 162 19.88 -1.61 -23.57
N TYR A 163 18.71 -1.25 -24.06
CA TYR A 163 18.19 -1.81 -25.29
C TYR A 163 19.17 -1.44 -26.40
N ILE A 164 19.98 -2.38 -26.81
CA ILE A 164 20.70 -2.28 -28.07
C ILE A 164 19.61 -2.45 -29.12
N GLN A 165 19.12 -1.33 -29.65
CA GLN A 165 18.23 -1.36 -30.79
C GLN A 165 19.04 -1.86 -31.98
N ILE A 166 18.92 -3.15 -32.29
CA ILE A 166 19.46 -3.71 -33.53
C ILE A 166 18.65 -3.08 -34.66
N LYS A 167 19.25 -2.14 -35.39
CA LYS A 167 18.68 -1.65 -36.65
C LYS A 167 18.81 -2.79 -37.66
N PHE A 168 17.68 -3.36 -38.04
CA PHE A 168 17.60 -4.14 -39.27
C PHE A 168 17.55 -3.15 -40.43
N PHE A 169 18.46 -3.30 -41.36
CA PHE A 169 18.55 -2.50 -42.58
C PHE A 169 17.33 -2.70 -43.44
#